data_8fdf74f05c542cc72312d3669c750751
#
_entry.id   8fdf74f05c542cc72312d3669c750751
#
_cell.length_a   1.000
_cell.length_b   1.000
_cell.length_c   1.000
_cell.angle_alpha   90.00
_cell.angle_beta   90.00
_cell.angle_gamma   90.00
#
_symmetry.space_group_name_H-M   'P 1'
#
loop_
_entity.id
_entity.type
_entity.pdbx_description
1 polymer ?
#
loop_
_entity_poly.entity_id
_entity_poly.type
_entity_poly.pdbx_seq_one_letter_code
_entity_poly.pdbx_strand_id
1 'polypeptide(L)'
;MSEILYLDKNAVVIYKPTGIPTQPDPTGSVDAMTALSDRLSSDGESAELYLIHRLDRVAEGLLVFARNKKSAGELSRMAAEQQLGKEYLAVVSGDAPGGSMTDLLYKDARQGKSFVTDRERAGVKRAELEYECVARRDGLSLVRIRLKTGRFHQIRAQFSSRGMPLVGDGKYGSRDKGVRFPALASHRLDFELMGKRVFATRMPNITEYPWRIFADEINSLGGIYD
;
A
#
# COMPACT_ATOMS: atom_id res chain seq x y z
N MET A 1 -16.61 -6.63 -0.37
CA MET A 1 -16.43 -6.08 0.99
C MET A 1 -14.99 -6.33 1.44
N SER A 2 -14.43 -5.43 2.24
CA SER A 2 -13.07 -5.64 2.79
C SER A 2 -13.08 -6.78 3.81
N GLU A 3 -12.10 -7.67 3.73
CA GLU A 3 -11.89 -8.77 4.68
C GLU A 3 -11.26 -8.20 5.97
N ILE A 4 -11.77 -8.57 7.15
CA ILE A 4 -11.16 -8.22 8.44
C ILE A 4 -10.18 -9.33 8.80
N LEU A 5 -8.90 -8.98 8.98
CA LEU A 5 -7.82 -9.92 9.34
C LEU A 5 -7.43 -9.83 10.82
N TYR A 6 -7.68 -8.69 11.45
CA TYR A 6 -7.46 -8.49 12.87
C TYR A 6 -8.50 -7.53 13.41
N LEU A 7 -9.01 -7.81 14.61
CA LEU A 7 -9.98 -6.96 15.29
C LEU A 7 -9.79 -7.09 16.81
N ASP A 8 -9.57 -5.96 17.48
CA ASP A 8 -9.70 -5.84 18.93
C ASP A 8 -10.24 -4.45 19.32
N LYS A 9 -10.28 -4.14 20.63
CA LYS A 9 -10.77 -2.84 21.13
C LYS A 9 -9.91 -1.63 20.72
N ASN A 10 -8.70 -1.84 20.23
CA ASN A 10 -7.72 -0.79 19.92
C ASN A 10 -7.53 -0.58 18.43
N ALA A 11 -7.57 -1.64 17.62
CA ALA A 11 -7.31 -1.58 16.20
C ALA A 11 -8.13 -2.59 15.40
N VAL A 12 -8.29 -2.30 14.12
CA VAL A 12 -8.79 -3.23 13.11
C VAL A 12 -7.88 -3.18 11.88
N VAL A 13 -7.47 -4.36 11.40
CA VAL A 13 -6.74 -4.50 10.14
C VAL A 13 -7.65 -5.15 9.12
N ILE A 14 -7.76 -4.52 7.96
CA ILE A 14 -8.55 -5.02 6.83
C ILE A 14 -7.71 -5.20 5.59
N TYR A 15 -8.18 -6.05 4.67
CA TYR A 15 -7.72 -6.06 3.29
C TYR A 15 -8.66 -5.21 2.42
N LYS A 16 -8.11 -4.18 1.79
CA LYS A 16 -8.82 -3.29 0.86
C LYS A 16 -8.59 -3.79 -0.58
N PRO A 17 -9.62 -4.13 -1.35
CA PRO A 17 -9.46 -4.45 -2.77
C PRO A 17 -9.10 -3.20 -3.61
N THR A 18 -8.63 -3.43 -4.84
CA THR A 18 -8.44 -2.36 -5.84
C THR A 18 -9.75 -1.65 -6.18
N GLY A 19 -9.67 -0.40 -6.63
CA GLY A 19 -10.82 0.39 -7.10
C GLY A 19 -11.62 1.09 -5.99
N ILE A 20 -11.41 0.75 -4.72
CA ILE A 20 -12.10 1.33 -3.57
C ILE A 20 -11.22 2.40 -2.90
N PRO A 21 -11.73 3.63 -2.66
CA PRO A 21 -11.02 4.63 -1.85
C PRO A 21 -10.81 4.14 -0.42
N THR A 22 -9.78 4.62 0.26
CA THR A 22 -9.57 4.31 1.69
C THR A 22 -10.56 5.02 2.60
N GLN A 23 -10.95 6.25 2.24
CA GLN A 23 -11.85 7.15 2.96
C GLN A 23 -12.74 7.88 1.96
N PRO A 24 -13.81 8.55 2.39
CA PRO A 24 -14.66 9.34 1.51
C PRO A 24 -13.85 10.28 0.61
N ASP A 25 -14.18 10.30 -0.68
CA ASP A 25 -13.59 11.16 -1.69
C ASP A 25 -14.68 11.90 -2.49
N PRO A 26 -14.33 12.92 -3.30
CA PRO A 26 -15.32 13.67 -4.08
C PRO A 26 -16.12 12.87 -5.10
N THR A 27 -15.74 11.61 -5.37
CA THR A 27 -16.49 10.78 -6.33
C THR A 27 -17.80 10.22 -5.75
N GLY A 28 -17.98 10.29 -4.41
CA GLY A 28 -19.14 9.69 -3.73
C GLY A 28 -19.19 8.17 -3.78
N SER A 29 -18.11 7.51 -4.23
CA SER A 29 -18.02 6.05 -4.23
C SER A 29 -17.94 5.52 -2.80
N VAL A 30 -18.49 4.33 -2.56
CA VAL A 30 -18.31 3.62 -1.29
C VAL A 30 -16.81 3.46 -1.02
N ASP A 31 -16.36 3.88 0.16
CA ASP A 31 -14.98 3.76 0.60
C ASP A 31 -14.81 2.69 1.69
N ALA A 32 -13.57 2.28 1.92
CA ALA A 32 -13.27 1.19 2.84
C ALA A 32 -13.58 1.54 4.30
N MET A 33 -13.38 2.80 4.72
CA MET A 33 -13.62 3.24 6.09
C MET A 33 -15.11 3.26 6.41
N THR A 34 -15.95 3.83 5.53
CA THR A 34 -17.40 3.86 5.69
C THR A 34 -17.99 2.46 5.68
N ALA A 35 -17.62 1.63 4.69
CA ALA A 35 -18.10 0.25 4.61
C ALA A 35 -17.70 -0.62 5.84
N LEU A 36 -16.50 -0.36 6.40
CA LEU A 36 -16.05 -1.03 7.63
C LEU A 36 -16.85 -0.55 8.85
N SER A 37 -17.09 0.76 8.97
CA SER A 37 -17.90 1.36 10.04
C SER A 37 -19.31 0.78 10.07
N ASP A 38 -19.97 0.69 8.91
CA ASP A 38 -21.31 0.11 8.77
C ASP A 38 -21.33 -1.37 9.18
N ARG A 39 -20.33 -2.13 8.75
CA ARG A 39 -20.19 -3.52 9.12
C ARG A 39 -20.00 -3.71 10.62
N LEU A 40 -19.09 -2.97 11.26
CA LEU A 40 -18.87 -3.05 12.71
C LEU A 40 -20.13 -2.71 13.48
N SER A 41 -20.88 -1.68 13.05
CA SER A 41 -22.19 -1.35 13.64
C SER A 41 -23.19 -2.51 13.53
N SER A 42 -23.25 -3.16 12.37
CA SER A 42 -24.14 -4.30 12.14
C SER A 42 -23.77 -5.53 12.98
N ASP A 43 -22.48 -5.68 13.27
CA ASP A 43 -21.94 -6.77 14.11
C ASP A 43 -22.05 -6.43 15.64
N GLY A 44 -22.64 -5.28 16.02
CA GLY A 44 -22.78 -4.83 17.40
C GLY A 44 -21.50 -4.25 18.02
N GLU A 45 -20.52 -3.95 17.20
CA GLU A 45 -19.22 -3.39 17.56
C GLU A 45 -19.23 -1.85 17.47
N SER A 46 -18.31 -1.19 18.16
CA SER A 46 -18.12 0.25 18.01
C SER A 46 -17.71 0.60 16.57
N ALA A 47 -18.46 1.50 15.96
CA ALA A 47 -18.23 2.00 14.62
C ALA A 47 -17.18 3.12 14.55
N GLU A 48 -16.63 3.55 15.70
CA GLU A 48 -15.64 4.62 15.77
C GLU A 48 -14.32 4.16 15.14
N LEU A 49 -13.89 4.84 14.07
CA LEU A 49 -12.67 4.55 13.33
C LEU A 49 -11.83 5.80 13.12
N TYR A 50 -10.53 5.65 13.26
CA TYR A 50 -9.54 6.69 13.02
C TYR A 50 -8.56 6.24 11.93
N LEU A 51 -8.41 7.09 10.91
CA LEU A 51 -7.51 6.84 9.79
C LEU A 51 -6.05 7.04 10.22
N ILE A 52 -5.22 6.03 10.03
CA ILE A 52 -3.78 6.07 10.34
C ILE A 52 -2.93 6.28 9.09
N HIS A 53 -3.21 5.52 8.05
CA HIS A 53 -2.55 5.64 6.75
C HIS A 53 -3.52 5.31 5.63
N ARG A 54 -3.08 5.50 4.38
CA ARG A 54 -3.93 5.31 3.21
C ARG A 54 -3.24 4.43 2.19
N LEU A 55 -4.05 3.70 1.44
CA LEU A 55 -3.68 3.15 0.14
C LEU A 55 -4.32 3.97 -0.97
N ASP A 56 -3.66 4.05 -2.11
CA ASP A 56 -4.25 4.61 -3.33
C ASP A 56 -5.52 3.82 -3.68
N ARG A 57 -6.50 4.48 -4.31
CA ARG A 57 -7.72 3.81 -4.78
C ARG A 57 -7.41 2.59 -5.66
N VAL A 58 -6.38 2.69 -6.47
CA VAL A 58 -5.95 1.67 -7.44
C VAL A 58 -5.04 0.58 -6.84
N ALA A 59 -4.56 0.74 -5.62
CA ALA A 59 -3.77 -0.26 -4.90
C ALA A 59 -4.66 -1.13 -4.02
N GLU A 60 -4.26 -2.36 -3.80
CA GLU A 60 -4.90 -3.28 -2.86
C GLU A 60 -4.04 -3.51 -1.62
N GLY A 61 -4.61 -4.19 -0.62
CA GLY A 61 -3.84 -4.69 0.52
C GLY A 61 -4.26 -4.17 1.87
N LEU A 62 -3.36 -4.33 2.82
CA LEU A 62 -3.60 -4.17 4.23
C LEU A 62 -3.67 -2.69 4.64
N LEU A 63 -4.70 -2.39 5.43
CA LEU A 63 -4.93 -1.10 6.09
C LEU A 63 -5.21 -1.32 7.57
N VAL A 64 -4.66 -0.46 8.43
CA VAL A 64 -5.01 -0.39 9.85
C VAL A 64 -5.78 0.89 10.13
N PHE A 65 -6.88 0.76 10.91
CA PHE A 65 -7.60 1.84 11.55
C PHE A 65 -7.52 1.68 13.06
N ALA A 66 -7.38 2.78 13.79
CA ALA A 66 -7.55 2.76 15.23
C ALA A 66 -9.05 2.81 15.59
N ARG A 67 -9.43 2.21 16.71
CA ARG A 67 -10.81 2.11 17.21
C ARG A 67 -11.11 3.02 18.40
N ASN A 68 -10.13 3.79 18.83
CA ASN A 68 -10.28 4.81 19.88
C ASN A 68 -9.19 5.86 19.77
N LYS A 69 -9.38 7.02 20.40
CA LYS A 69 -8.45 8.17 20.34
C LYS A 69 -7.06 7.86 20.85
N LYS A 70 -6.93 7.05 21.90
CA LYS A 70 -5.63 6.68 22.49
C LYS A 70 -4.79 5.89 21.48
N SER A 71 -5.39 4.86 20.91
CA SER A 71 -4.75 4.02 19.88
C SER A 71 -4.44 4.83 18.60
N ALA A 72 -5.31 5.79 18.24
CA ALA A 72 -5.08 6.67 17.11
C ALA A 72 -3.83 7.54 17.30
N GLY A 73 -3.66 8.11 18.50
CA GLY A 73 -2.47 8.89 18.84
C GLY A 73 -1.19 8.05 18.76
N GLU A 74 -1.21 6.84 19.33
CA GLU A 74 -0.06 5.93 19.32
C GLU A 74 0.29 5.44 17.91
N LEU A 75 -0.67 4.94 17.15
CA LEU A 75 -0.44 4.50 15.77
C LEU A 75 0.01 5.64 14.84
N SER A 76 -0.51 6.87 15.04
CA SER A 76 -0.06 8.03 14.28
C SER A 76 1.38 8.41 14.59
N ARG A 77 1.79 8.35 15.87
CA ARG A 77 3.18 8.53 16.28
C ARG A 77 4.08 7.46 15.66
N MET A 78 3.71 6.17 15.76
CA MET A 78 4.45 5.06 15.15
C MET A 78 4.60 5.22 13.63
N ALA A 79 3.55 5.68 12.95
CA ALA A 79 3.61 5.96 11.51
C ALA A 79 4.60 7.10 11.18
N ALA A 80 4.64 8.14 12.01
CA ALA A 80 5.57 9.27 11.86
C ALA A 80 7.03 8.86 12.15
N GLU A 81 7.23 8.00 13.15
CA GLU A 81 8.54 7.47 13.58
C GLU A 81 9.01 6.24 12.77
N GLN A 82 8.28 5.86 11.73
CA GLN A 82 8.59 4.71 10.86
C GLN A 82 8.59 3.34 11.60
N GLN A 83 7.88 3.26 12.71
CA GLN A 83 7.72 2.05 13.52
C GLN A 83 6.54 1.17 13.07
N LEU A 84 5.70 1.67 12.17
CA LEU A 84 4.65 0.90 11.53
C LEU A 84 5.24 0.15 10.33
N GLY A 85 5.60 -1.11 10.54
CA GLY A 85 6.16 -1.98 9.51
C GLY A 85 5.16 -2.23 8.38
N LYS A 86 5.46 -1.72 7.18
CA LYS A 86 4.64 -1.87 5.97
C LYS A 86 5.49 -2.43 4.86
N GLU A 87 5.13 -3.60 4.36
CA GLU A 87 5.76 -4.16 3.18
C GLU A 87 4.75 -4.28 2.03
N TYR A 88 5.25 -4.02 0.83
CA TYR A 88 4.48 -4.07 -0.40
C TYR A 88 5.10 -5.07 -1.36
N LEU A 89 4.28 -5.72 -2.15
CA LEU A 89 4.68 -6.38 -3.38
C LEU A 89 4.25 -5.53 -4.57
N ALA A 90 5.10 -5.47 -5.58
CA ALA A 90 4.76 -4.87 -6.86
C ALA A 90 5.37 -5.68 -8.01
N VAL A 91 4.69 -5.68 -9.15
CA VAL A 91 5.28 -6.14 -10.41
C VAL A 91 5.57 -4.91 -11.26
N VAL A 92 6.84 -4.74 -11.63
CA VAL A 92 7.33 -3.62 -12.43
C VAL A 92 7.81 -4.08 -13.80
N SER A 93 7.72 -3.20 -14.79
CA SER A 93 8.29 -3.43 -16.12
C SER A 93 9.81 -3.23 -16.07
N GLY A 94 10.55 -4.10 -16.76
CA GLY A 94 12.01 -4.03 -16.85
C GLY A 94 12.72 -4.73 -15.68
N ASP A 95 14.01 -4.49 -15.63
CA ASP A 95 14.95 -5.16 -14.73
C ASP A 95 15.22 -4.31 -13.48
N ALA A 96 14.58 -4.66 -12.38
CA ALA A 96 14.75 -3.97 -11.11
C ALA A 96 15.89 -4.61 -10.29
N PRO A 97 17.04 -3.93 -10.11
CA PRO A 97 18.22 -4.55 -9.49
C PRO A 97 18.12 -4.75 -7.97
N GLY A 98 17.16 -4.11 -7.32
CA GLY A 98 17.12 -3.97 -5.86
C GLY A 98 17.92 -2.75 -5.38
N GLY A 99 17.70 -2.34 -4.12
CA GLY A 99 18.38 -1.21 -3.51
C GLY A 99 17.48 -0.24 -2.77
N SER A 100 17.89 1.02 -2.70
CA SER A 100 17.13 2.11 -2.08
C SER A 100 16.84 3.23 -3.06
N MET A 101 15.73 3.92 -2.83
CA MET A 101 15.37 5.13 -3.57
C MET A 101 15.12 6.27 -2.59
N THR A 102 15.86 7.37 -2.77
CA THR A 102 15.65 8.63 -2.04
C THR A 102 15.43 9.72 -3.08
N ASP A 103 14.25 10.33 -3.06
CA ASP A 103 13.87 11.34 -4.03
C ASP A 103 13.10 12.48 -3.34
N LEU A 104 13.05 13.62 -3.99
CA LEU A 104 12.10 14.68 -3.69
C LEU A 104 10.84 14.48 -4.54
N LEU A 105 9.67 14.46 -3.91
CA LEU A 105 8.38 14.31 -4.60
C LEU A 105 7.55 15.59 -4.51
N TYR A 106 7.10 16.05 -5.66
CA TYR A 106 6.11 17.10 -5.81
C TYR A 106 4.75 16.50 -6.16
N LYS A 107 3.71 16.82 -5.39
CA LYS A 107 2.33 16.44 -5.70
C LYS A 107 1.68 17.52 -6.55
N ASP A 108 1.36 17.22 -7.79
CA ASP A 108 0.49 18.04 -8.63
C ASP A 108 -0.97 17.67 -8.35
N ALA A 109 -1.68 18.57 -7.65
CA ALA A 109 -3.07 18.34 -7.29
C ALA A 109 -4.01 18.39 -8.52
N ARG A 110 -3.68 19.16 -9.56
CA ARG A 110 -4.49 19.29 -10.79
C ARG A 110 -4.44 18.00 -11.60
N GLN A 111 -3.27 17.41 -11.73
CA GLN A 111 -3.10 16.12 -12.42
C GLN A 111 -3.42 14.92 -11.51
N GLY A 112 -3.54 15.12 -10.19
CA GLY A 112 -3.65 14.04 -9.21
C GLY A 112 -2.49 13.06 -9.30
N LYS A 113 -1.25 13.56 -9.47
CA LYS A 113 -0.04 12.79 -9.74
C LYS A 113 1.13 13.32 -8.93
N SER A 114 2.08 12.46 -8.56
CA SER A 114 3.37 12.88 -8.00
C SER A 114 4.47 12.76 -9.04
N PHE A 115 5.45 13.64 -8.94
CA PHE A 115 6.62 13.67 -9.81
C PHE A 115 7.89 13.70 -8.96
N VAL A 116 8.91 12.98 -9.39
CA VAL A 116 10.26 13.16 -8.87
C VAL A 116 10.80 14.49 -9.41
N THR A 117 11.45 15.26 -8.56
CA THR A 117 12.04 16.57 -8.89
C THR A 117 13.38 16.73 -8.16
N ASP A 118 14.27 17.48 -8.74
CA ASP A 118 15.54 17.92 -8.15
C ASP A 118 15.44 19.29 -7.43
N ARG A 119 14.28 19.96 -7.57
CA ARG A 119 14.07 21.31 -7.05
C ARG A 119 13.35 21.31 -5.71
N GLU A 120 13.98 21.84 -4.70
CA GLU A 120 13.34 22.15 -3.43
C GLU A 120 12.43 23.38 -3.58
N ARG A 121 11.16 23.21 -3.22
CA ARG A 121 10.15 24.27 -3.19
C ARG A 121 9.00 23.88 -2.25
N ALA A 122 8.14 24.83 -1.94
CA ALA A 122 6.95 24.56 -1.14
C ALA A 122 6.12 23.39 -1.73
N GLY A 123 5.71 22.47 -0.88
CA GLY A 123 4.94 21.28 -1.26
C GLY A 123 5.76 20.09 -1.74
N VAL A 124 7.08 20.23 -1.93
CA VAL A 124 7.99 19.12 -2.19
C VAL A 124 8.33 18.41 -0.88
N LYS A 125 8.36 17.07 -0.90
CA LYS A 125 8.65 16.25 0.27
C LYS A 125 9.64 15.14 -0.07
N ARG A 126 10.58 14.89 0.83
CA ARG A 126 11.49 13.75 0.75
C ARG A 126 10.71 12.44 0.85
N ALA A 127 11.06 11.49 -0.01
CA ALA A 127 10.46 10.18 -0.15
C ALA A 127 11.54 9.10 -0.20
N GLU A 128 11.43 8.11 0.68
CA GLU A 128 12.44 7.07 0.86
C GLU A 128 11.77 5.71 0.89
N LEU A 129 12.34 4.75 0.17
CA LEU A 129 12.01 3.34 0.21
C LEU A 129 13.25 2.48 -0.01
N GLU A 130 13.17 1.26 0.46
CA GLU A 130 14.08 0.16 0.12
C GLU A 130 13.29 -0.89 -0.63
N TYR A 131 13.94 -1.58 -1.57
CA TYR A 131 13.31 -2.68 -2.27
C TYR A 131 14.32 -3.74 -2.66
N GLU A 132 13.85 -4.97 -2.74
CA GLU A 132 14.61 -6.10 -3.28
C GLU A 132 13.90 -6.69 -4.48
N CYS A 133 14.64 -7.20 -5.43
CA CYS A 133 14.12 -7.99 -6.52
C CYS A 133 13.97 -9.43 -6.04
N VAL A 134 12.74 -9.91 -5.98
CA VAL A 134 12.42 -11.29 -5.59
C VAL A 134 12.64 -12.24 -6.76
N ALA A 135 12.17 -11.86 -7.94
CA ALA A 135 12.31 -12.64 -9.16
C ALA A 135 12.19 -11.78 -10.42
N ARG A 136 12.69 -12.32 -11.55
CA ARG A 136 12.56 -11.72 -12.88
C ARG A 136 12.08 -12.77 -13.88
N ARG A 137 11.06 -12.42 -14.68
CA ARG A 137 10.55 -13.24 -15.78
C ARG A 137 9.89 -12.35 -16.83
N ASP A 138 10.06 -12.69 -18.10
CA ASP A 138 9.35 -12.09 -19.24
C ASP A 138 9.48 -10.54 -19.31
N GLY A 139 10.65 -10.01 -18.96
CA GLY A 139 10.90 -8.56 -18.93
C GLY A 139 10.19 -7.84 -17.78
N LEU A 140 9.70 -8.58 -16.78
CA LEU A 140 9.08 -8.08 -15.55
C LEU A 140 9.91 -8.45 -14.32
N SER A 141 9.80 -7.65 -13.27
CA SER A 141 10.40 -7.94 -11.97
C SER A 141 9.33 -7.92 -10.88
N LEU A 142 9.29 -8.98 -10.05
CA LEU A 142 8.60 -8.97 -8.77
C LEU A 142 9.52 -8.30 -7.74
N VAL A 143 9.04 -7.25 -7.10
CA VAL A 143 9.79 -6.53 -6.08
C VAL A 143 9.06 -6.50 -4.75
N ARG A 144 9.81 -6.70 -3.65
CA ARG A 144 9.35 -6.47 -2.28
C ARG A 144 9.86 -5.13 -1.81
N ILE A 145 8.98 -4.28 -1.27
CA ILE A 145 9.26 -2.88 -1.00
C ILE A 145 8.97 -2.58 0.47
N ARG A 146 9.91 -1.91 1.15
CA ARG A 146 9.74 -1.34 2.48
C ARG A 146 9.71 0.17 2.39
N LEU A 147 8.57 0.77 2.74
CA LEU A 147 8.42 2.21 2.77
C LEU A 147 8.98 2.80 4.06
N LYS A 148 9.94 3.72 3.95
CA LYS A 148 10.38 4.60 5.05
C LYS A 148 9.46 5.81 5.19
N THR A 149 8.91 6.29 4.08
CA THR A 149 7.95 7.39 4.02
C THR A 149 6.69 6.97 3.25
N GLY A 150 5.56 7.64 3.49
CA GLY A 150 4.28 7.35 2.82
C GLY A 150 3.77 8.56 2.03
N ARG A 151 4.46 8.98 0.96
CA ARG A 151 4.02 10.12 0.13
C ARG A 151 2.98 9.68 -0.89
N PHE A 152 2.17 10.64 -1.34
CA PHE A 152 1.14 10.38 -2.34
C PHE A 152 1.74 9.77 -3.60
N HIS A 153 1.24 8.60 -4.01
CA HIS A 153 1.71 7.79 -5.14
C HIS A 153 3.23 7.47 -5.11
N GLN A 154 3.85 7.38 -3.95
CA GLN A 154 5.32 7.31 -3.82
C GLN A 154 5.95 6.20 -4.64
N ILE A 155 5.56 4.94 -4.41
CA ILE A 155 6.11 3.78 -5.11
C ILE A 155 5.95 3.96 -6.63
N ARG A 156 4.77 4.34 -7.07
CA ARG A 156 4.43 4.53 -8.48
C ARG A 156 5.30 5.59 -9.16
N ALA A 157 5.49 6.74 -8.48
CA ALA A 157 6.31 7.83 -9.01
C ALA A 157 7.80 7.47 -9.06
N GLN A 158 8.34 6.87 -8.00
CA GLN A 158 9.75 6.54 -7.89
C GLN A 158 10.19 5.45 -8.88
N PHE A 159 9.39 4.38 -9.04
CA PHE A 159 9.68 3.35 -10.03
C PHE A 159 9.52 3.88 -11.46
N SER A 160 8.45 4.62 -11.74
CA SER A 160 8.23 5.22 -13.07
C SER A 160 9.35 6.18 -13.48
N SER A 161 9.89 6.99 -12.56
CA SER A 161 10.98 7.93 -12.85
C SER A 161 12.28 7.25 -13.27
N ARG A 162 12.42 5.95 -12.95
CA ARG A 162 13.57 5.10 -13.32
C ARG A 162 13.29 4.21 -14.54
N GLY A 163 12.21 4.47 -15.27
CA GLY A 163 11.84 3.68 -16.44
C GLY A 163 11.26 2.30 -16.11
N MET A 164 10.90 2.04 -14.85
CA MET A 164 10.34 0.78 -14.37
C MET A 164 8.90 0.97 -13.86
N PRO A 165 7.93 1.42 -14.68
CA PRO A 165 6.57 1.64 -14.20
C PRO A 165 5.95 0.32 -13.72
N LEU A 166 5.06 0.40 -12.73
CA LEU A 166 4.29 -0.76 -12.29
C LEU A 166 3.41 -1.26 -13.43
N VAL A 167 3.33 -2.58 -13.60
CA VAL A 167 2.45 -3.20 -14.60
C VAL A 167 1.00 -2.76 -14.36
N GLY A 168 0.31 -2.30 -15.40
CA GLY A 168 -1.05 -1.76 -15.33
C GLY A 168 -1.16 -0.31 -14.87
N ASP A 169 -0.06 0.36 -14.51
CA ASP A 169 -0.08 1.78 -14.11
C ASP A 169 0.01 2.74 -15.30
N GLY A 170 -1.05 2.80 -16.10
CA GLY A 170 -1.12 3.71 -17.25
C GLY A 170 -0.91 5.19 -16.88
N LYS A 171 -1.29 5.60 -15.65
CA LYS A 171 -1.05 6.97 -15.15
C LYS A 171 0.44 7.29 -15.04
N TYR A 172 1.27 6.30 -14.78
CA TYR A 172 2.72 6.41 -14.61
C TYR A 172 3.52 5.77 -15.74
N GLY A 173 2.90 5.56 -16.91
CA GLY A 173 3.61 5.21 -18.14
C GLY A 173 3.72 3.72 -18.42
N SER A 174 3.02 2.87 -17.70
CA SER A 174 2.91 1.47 -18.10
C SER A 174 2.23 1.36 -19.46
N ARG A 175 2.81 0.56 -20.35
CA ARG A 175 2.25 0.23 -21.66
C ARG A 175 1.42 -1.06 -21.63
N ASP A 176 1.50 -1.80 -20.52
CA ASP A 176 0.73 -3.02 -20.34
C ASP A 176 -0.74 -2.68 -20.10
N LYS A 177 -1.60 -3.22 -20.96
CA LYS A 177 -3.06 -3.05 -20.89
C LYS A 177 -3.77 -4.33 -20.44
N GLY A 178 -3.03 -5.39 -20.09
CA GLY A 178 -3.58 -6.67 -19.66
C GLY A 178 -4.26 -6.60 -18.29
N VAL A 179 -4.05 -5.52 -17.53
CA VAL A 179 -4.67 -5.28 -16.24
C VAL A 179 -5.20 -3.87 -16.12
N ARG A 180 -6.28 -3.72 -15.33
CA ARG A 180 -6.96 -2.44 -15.12
C ARG A 180 -6.27 -1.54 -14.09
N PHE A 181 -5.59 -2.13 -13.12
CA PHE A 181 -5.00 -1.46 -11.97
C PHE A 181 -3.51 -1.80 -11.85
N PRO A 182 -2.69 -0.91 -11.25
CA PRO A 182 -1.29 -1.21 -10.96
C PRO A 182 -1.13 -2.48 -10.13
N ALA A 183 -0.22 -3.34 -10.50
CA ALA A 183 0.18 -4.47 -9.68
C ALA A 183 0.95 -3.99 -8.44
N LEU A 184 0.20 -3.57 -7.40
CA LEU A 184 0.68 -3.02 -6.15
C LEU A 184 -0.20 -3.48 -4.99
N ALA A 185 0.38 -4.28 -4.09
CA ALA A 185 -0.29 -4.82 -2.92
C ALA A 185 0.48 -4.50 -1.64
N SER A 186 -0.18 -3.91 -0.64
CA SER A 186 0.32 -3.85 0.74
C SER A 186 0.08 -5.23 1.37
N HIS A 187 1.11 -6.07 1.41
CA HIS A 187 0.94 -7.48 1.77
C HIS A 187 1.24 -7.80 3.22
N ARG A 188 1.93 -6.90 3.94
CA ARG A 188 2.29 -7.11 5.35
C ARG A 188 2.18 -5.83 6.16
N LEU A 189 1.59 -5.97 7.35
CA LEU A 189 1.62 -4.99 8.45
C LEU A 189 2.18 -5.67 9.71
N ASP A 190 3.11 -4.97 10.40
CA ASP A 190 3.73 -5.47 11.62
C ASP A 190 4.02 -4.27 12.54
N PHE A 191 3.42 -4.28 13.73
CA PHE A 191 3.59 -3.21 14.72
C PHE A 191 3.22 -3.68 16.12
N GLU A 192 3.68 -2.97 17.14
CA GLU A 192 3.31 -3.21 18.52
C GLU A 192 2.37 -2.09 19.01
N LEU A 193 1.16 -2.43 19.45
CA LEU A 193 0.18 -1.49 19.94
C LEU A 193 -0.26 -1.86 21.36
N MET A 194 -0.12 -0.96 22.31
CA MET A 194 -0.49 -1.19 23.72
C MET A 194 0.14 -2.46 24.30
N GLY A 195 1.42 -2.73 24.02
CA GLY A 195 2.16 -3.91 24.48
C GLY A 195 1.77 -5.22 23.78
N LYS A 196 0.95 -5.16 22.73
CA LYS A 196 0.56 -6.31 21.92
C LYS A 196 1.10 -6.19 20.50
N ARG A 197 1.82 -7.22 20.05
CA ARG A 197 2.21 -7.30 18.64
C ARG A 197 1.01 -7.61 17.77
N VAL A 198 0.81 -6.80 16.74
CA VAL A 198 -0.17 -7.00 15.68
C VAL A 198 0.59 -7.33 14.40
N PHE A 199 0.32 -8.49 13.86
CA PHE A 199 0.90 -8.97 12.61
C PHE A 199 -0.24 -9.42 11.69
N ALA A 200 -0.21 -8.94 10.47
CA ALA A 200 -1.14 -9.35 9.44
C ALA A 200 -0.43 -9.47 8.10
N THR A 201 -0.74 -10.52 7.38
CA THR A 201 -0.24 -10.75 6.02
C THR A 201 -1.38 -11.19 5.11
N ARG A 202 -1.33 -10.74 3.85
CA ARG A 202 -2.25 -11.15 2.79
C ARG A 202 -1.57 -10.99 1.44
N MET A 203 -1.36 -12.09 0.75
CA MET A 203 -0.76 -12.08 -0.59
C MET A 203 -1.77 -11.65 -1.65
N PRO A 204 -1.31 -11.03 -2.76
CA PRO A 204 -2.17 -10.74 -3.90
C PRO A 204 -2.69 -12.03 -4.55
N ASN A 205 -3.72 -11.90 -5.39
CA ASN A 205 -4.29 -13.06 -6.09
C ASN A 205 -3.33 -13.59 -7.16
N ILE A 206 -2.66 -14.70 -6.85
CA ILE A 206 -1.67 -15.34 -7.74
C ILE A 206 -2.28 -16.03 -8.96
N THR A 207 -3.60 -16.12 -9.09
CA THR A 207 -4.24 -16.65 -10.29
C THR A 207 -4.39 -15.61 -11.40
N GLU A 208 -4.23 -14.33 -11.07
CA GLU A 208 -4.38 -13.21 -11.97
C GLU A 208 -3.04 -12.68 -12.49
N TYR A 209 -3.04 -12.24 -13.76
CA TYR A 209 -1.91 -11.51 -14.32
C TYR A 209 -1.79 -10.11 -13.67
N PRO A 210 -0.57 -9.63 -13.37
CA PRO A 210 0.74 -10.27 -13.61
C PRO A 210 1.23 -11.15 -12.46
N TRP A 211 0.52 -11.26 -11.34
CA TRP A 211 0.93 -12.00 -10.14
C TRP A 211 1.16 -13.49 -10.43
N ARG A 212 0.37 -14.10 -11.35
CA ARG A 212 0.50 -15.51 -11.72
C ARG A 212 1.87 -15.89 -12.30
N ILE A 213 2.59 -14.90 -12.88
CA ILE A 213 3.94 -15.12 -13.42
C ILE A 213 4.92 -15.49 -12.29
N PHE A 214 4.64 -15.00 -11.08
CA PHE A 214 5.49 -15.12 -9.89
C PHE A 214 4.80 -15.92 -8.77
N ALA A 215 3.89 -16.83 -9.11
CA ALA A 215 3.07 -17.53 -8.13
C ALA A 215 3.90 -18.32 -7.11
N ASP A 216 4.95 -18.99 -7.55
CA ASP A 216 5.82 -19.82 -6.69
C ASP A 216 6.59 -18.95 -5.68
N GLU A 217 7.14 -17.82 -6.14
CA GLU A 217 7.86 -16.89 -5.28
C GLU A 217 6.94 -16.20 -4.27
N ILE A 218 5.74 -15.81 -4.70
CA ILE A 218 4.73 -15.20 -3.82
C ILE A 218 4.27 -16.19 -2.75
N ASN A 219 4.02 -17.45 -3.12
CA ASN A 219 3.70 -18.51 -2.16
C ASN A 219 4.83 -18.76 -1.17
N SER A 220 6.08 -18.78 -1.64
CA SER A 220 7.25 -18.94 -0.77
C SER A 220 7.40 -17.79 0.22
N LEU A 221 7.07 -16.56 -0.17
CA LEU A 221 7.03 -15.41 0.74
C LEU A 221 5.90 -15.55 1.77
N GLY A 222 4.73 -16.09 1.39
CA GLY A 222 3.63 -16.37 2.32
C GLY A 222 4.03 -17.36 3.41
N GLY A 223 4.65 -18.47 3.05
CA GLY A 223 5.08 -19.50 4.01
C GLY A 223 6.19 -19.09 4.98
N ILE A 224 6.86 -17.96 4.78
CA ILE A 224 7.84 -17.42 5.74
C ILE A 224 7.13 -16.79 6.96
N TYR A 225 5.85 -16.47 6.84
CA TYR A 225 5.09 -15.73 7.84
C TYR A 225 4.03 -16.58 8.58
N ASP A 226 3.84 -17.84 8.16
CA ASP A 226 3.03 -18.85 8.83
C ASP A 226 3.85 -19.54 9.95
#